data_daa44c05baae9fb1088c64c0fcf977a5
#
_entry.id   daa44c05baae9fb1088c64c0fcf977a5
#
_cell.length_a   1.000
_cell.length_b   1.000
_cell.length_c   1.000
_cell.angle_alpha   90.00
_cell.angle_beta   90.00
_cell.angle_gamma   90.00
#
_symmetry.space_group_name_H-M   'P 1'
#
loop_
_entity.id
_entity.type
_entity.pdbx_description
1 polymer ?
#
loop_
_entity_poly.entity_id
_entity_poly.type
_entity_poly.pdbx_seq_one_letter_code
_entity_poly.pdbx_strand_id
1 'polypeptide(L)'
;MGKYFGTDGFRGEANVDLTVEHAYKVGRFLGWYYGQKTPDERCRVVIGKDTRRSSYMFEYSLVAGLTASGADVYLLHVTTTPSVSYVVRTEGFNCGIMISASHNPFYDNGIKVINERGEKLEESVILEIEKYLDGEAAEIPLAKREHIGRTVDFAAGRNRYIGYLISIATRSFKNMKVALDCSNGSASAIAKNVFDALGAETHVMNNEPNGLNINTNCGSTHIEHLQKFVVDEKCDIGFAYDGDADRCIAVDKNGRVVDGDSIMYICGKYMKEQGSLFNNTVVTTIMSNFGLYKAFDREGIAYVKTAVGDKYVYENMAATGHCLGGEQSGHIIFSKHATTGDGILTSLKVMEVVLEKKQPLDKLASEVEIYPQVLKNVRVKDKKTAQDDETVQAEVARVTRSLGSDGRILLRQSGTEPVVRVMVEAPDIQTCETYVDQVIQVMKDRGHCI
;
A
#
# COMPACT_ATOMS: atom_id res chain seq x y z
N MET A 1 4.49 -17.86 -3.23
CA MET A 1 3.98 -17.29 -1.96
C MET A 1 4.23 -18.31 -0.88
N GLY A 2 4.67 -17.87 0.27
CA GLY A 2 4.90 -18.71 1.41
C GLY A 2 3.59 -19.22 2.06
N LYS A 3 3.74 -20.02 3.10
CA LYS A 3 2.61 -20.56 3.89
C LYS A 3 1.98 -19.48 4.78
N TYR A 4 2.80 -18.61 5.37
CA TYR A 4 2.42 -17.58 6.33
C TYR A 4 2.50 -16.17 5.74
N PHE A 5 3.55 -15.89 4.96
CA PHE A 5 3.79 -14.59 4.40
C PHE A 5 3.15 -14.46 3.01
N GLY A 6 2.23 -13.51 2.88
CA GLY A 6 1.71 -13.05 1.60
C GLY A 6 2.61 -12.01 0.93
N THR A 7 2.07 -11.28 -0.05
CA THR A 7 2.79 -10.18 -0.75
C THR A 7 3.08 -8.98 0.15
N ASP A 8 2.38 -8.86 1.29
CA ASP A 8 2.50 -7.71 2.20
C ASP A 8 2.59 -8.15 3.68
N GLY A 9 3.50 -9.08 3.95
CA GLY A 9 3.78 -9.60 5.29
C GLY A 9 2.92 -10.79 5.71
N PHE A 10 3.10 -11.21 6.96
CA PHE A 10 2.30 -12.24 7.61
C PHE A 10 1.06 -11.58 8.21
N ARG A 11 -0.11 -11.85 7.67
CA ARG A 11 -1.40 -11.29 8.12
C ARG A 11 -2.35 -12.38 8.57
N GLY A 12 -3.19 -12.05 9.54
CA GLY A 12 -4.28 -12.90 9.99
C GLY A 12 -5.03 -12.32 11.18
N GLU A 13 -6.10 -12.99 11.59
CA GLU A 13 -6.83 -12.62 12.80
C GLU A 13 -5.93 -12.84 14.02
N ALA A 14 -5.85 -11.83 14.89
CA ALA A 14 -4.98 -11.83 16.06
C ALA A 14 -5.36 -12.93 17.05
N ASN A 15 -4.40 -13.73 17.47
CA ASN A 15 -4.55 -14.93 18.33
C ASN A 15 -5.36 -16.09 17.70
N VAL A 16 -5.66 -16.01 16.40
CA VAL A 16 -6.24 -17.11 15.62
C VAL A 16 -5.23 -17.58 14.58
N ASP A 17 -4.97 -16.78 13.57
CA ASP A 17 -4.03 -17.11 12.49
C ASP A 17 -2.62 -16.59 12.82
N LEU A 18 -2.53 -15.38 13.38
CA LEU A 18 -1.29 -14.75 13.83
C LEU A 18 -1.27 -14.68 15.35
N THR A 19 -0.33 -15.41 15.97
CA THR A 19 -0.23 -15.54 17.43
C THR A 19 1.02 -14.85 17.99
N VAL A 20 1.06 -14.65 19.30
CA VAL A 20 2.26 -14.15 20.01
C VAL A 20 3.47 -15.06 19.83
N GLU A 21 3.24 -16.39 19.70
CA GLU A 21 4.31 -17.34 19.46
C GLU A 21 4.93 -17.13 18.06
N HIS A 22 4.11 -16.92 17.04
CA HIS A 22 4.60 -16.55 15.71
C HIS A 22 5.45 -15.28 15.76
N ALA A 23 4.97 -14.23 16.42
CA ALA A 23 5.69 -12.98 16.57
C ALA A 23 7.03 -13.16 17.33
N TYR A 24 7.03 -13.92 18.41
CA TYR A 24 8.25 -14.26 19.15
C TYR A 24 9.27 -14.99 18.27
N LYS A 25 8.85 -16.00 17.53
CA LYS A 25 9.72 -16.76 16.62
C LYS A 25 10.27 -15.89 15.49
N VAL A 26 9.42 -15.03 14.87
CA VAL A 26 9.88 -14.05 13.86
C VAL A 26 10.98 -13.16 14.47
N GLY A 27 10.76 -12.63 15.68
CA GLY A 27 11.76 -11.83 16.38
C GLY A 27 13.04 -12.60 16.65
N ARG A 28 12.93 -13.88 17.11
CA ARG A 28 14.08 -14.77 17.31
C ARG A 28 14.91 -14.93 16.05
N PHE A 29 14.24 -15.23 14.93
CA PHE A 29 14.90 -15.45 13.67
C PHE A 29 15.61 -14.17 13.17
N LEU A 30 14.91 -13.05 13.14
CA LEU A 30 15.47 -11.80 12.63
C LEU A 30 16.67 -11.31 13.46
N GLY A 31 16.59 -11.36 14.79
CA GLY A 31 17.71 -10.99 15.67
C GLY A 31 18.95 -11.85 15.45
N TRP A 32 18.76 -13.15 15.28
CA TRP A 32 19.86 -14.08 14.97
C TRP A 32 20.38 -13.88 13.54
N TYR A 33 19.53 -13.84 12.54
CA TYR A 33 19.90 -13.72 11.13
C TYR A 33 20.73 -12.47 10.83
N TYR A 34 20.26 -11.32 11.28
CA TYR A 34 20.99 -10.08 11.08
C TYR A 34 22.19 -9.95 12.00
N GLY A 35 22.14 -10.51 13.21
CA GLY A 35 23.28 -10.56 14.10
C GLY A 35 24.47 -11.36 13.54
N GLN A 36 24.22 -12.41 12.74
CA GLN A 36 25.28 -13.13 12.05
C GLN A 36 25.90 -12.37 10.88
N LYS A 37 25.15 -11.46 10.26
CA LYS A 37 25.65 -10.61 9.17
C LYS A 37 26.54 -9.47 9.66
N THR A 38 26.42 -9.10 10.93
CA THR A 38 27.20 -8.02 11.56
C THR A 38 27.85 -8.51 12.84
N PRO A 39 28.82 -9.47 12.78
CA PRO A 39 29.39 -10.10 13.97
C PRO A 39 30.16 -9.14 14.88
N ASP A 40 30.71 -8.06 14.33
CA ASP A 40 31.49 -7.05 15.06
C ASP A 40 30.64 -5.91 15.62
N GLU A 41 29.35 -5.86 15.26
CA GLU A 41 28.42 -4.82 15.70
C GLU A 41 27.14 -5.41 16.27
N ARG A 42 26.46 -4.67 17.13
CA ARG A 42 25.14 -5.08 17.60
C ARG A 42 24.10 -4.94 16.50
N CYS A 43 23.36 -6.02 16.27
CA CYS A 43 22.18 -5.95 15.42
C CYS A 43 21.18 -4.94 16.00
N ARG A 44 20.73 -4.01 15.18
CA ARG A 44 19.78 -2.95 15.52
C ARG A 44 18.52 -3.09 14.69
N VAL A 45 17.38 -3.27 15.36
CA VAL A 45 16.07 -3.43 14.72
C VAL A 45 15.14 -2.32 15.17
N VAL A 46 14.44 -1.69 14.24
CA VAL A 46 13.43 -0.69 14.56
C VAL A 46 12.02 -1.28 14.39
N ILE A 47 11.12 -0.99 15.32
CA ILE A 47 9.72 -1.44 15.28
C ILE A 47 8.79 -0.25 15.31
N GLY A 48 7.85 -0.22 14.35
CA GLY A 48 6.67 0.63 14.34
C GLY A 48 5.39 -0.19 14.38
N LYS A 49 4.31 0.44 14.76
CA LYS A 49 2.99 -0.21 14.84
C LYS A 49 1.87 0.76 14.49
N ASP A 50 0.74 0.22 14.05
CA ASP A 50 -0.50 0.95 13.93
C ASP A 50 -1.24 1.05 15.28
N THR A 51 -2.45 1.55 15.27
CA THR A 51 -3.25 1.84 16.46
C THR A 51 -4.04 0.65 16.99
N ARG A 52 -3.98 -0.53 16.37
CA ARG A 52 -4.72 -1.74 16.80
C ARG A 52 -4.35 -2.13 18.21
N ARG A 53 -5.32 -2.58 19.00
CA ARG A 53 -5.07 -3.08 20.36
C ARG A 53 -4.07 -4.23 20.38
N SER A 54 -4.18 -5.16 19.42
CA SER A 54 -3.30 -6.31 19.28
C SER A 54 -1.86 -5.94 18.89
N SER A 55 -1.63 -4.75 18.32
CA SER A 55 -0.29 -4.30 17.93
C SER A 55 0.66 -4.18 19.12
N TYR A 56 0.17 -3.81 20.30
CA TYR A 56 0.98 -3.78 21.53
C TYR A 56 1.42 -5.18 21.96
N MET A 57 0.51 -6.15 21.89
CA MET A 57 0.80 -7.55 22.22
C MET A 57 1.89 -8.11 21.30
N PHE A 58 1.78 -7.89 20.00
CA PHE A 58 2.78 -8.34 19.02
C PHE A 58 4.10 -7.61 19.15
N GLU A 59 4.09 -6.30 19.44
CA GLU A 59 5.31 -5.54 19.72
C GLU A 59 6.12 -6.15 20.87
N TYR A 60 5.49 -6.42 22.01
CA TYR A 60 6.16 -7.03 23.15
C TYR A 60 6.70 -8.43 22.83
N SER A 61 5.98 -9.19 22.05
CA SER A 61 6.39 -10.54 21.67
C SER A 61 7.60 -10.53 20.71
N LEU A 62 7.58 -9.66 19.68
CA LEU A 62 8.71 -9.42 18.78
C LEU A 62 9.95 -8.93 19.55
N VAL A 63 9.76 -7.95 20.45
CA VAL A 63 10.83 -7.42 21.31
C VAL A 63 11.48 -8.52 22.13
N ALA A 64 10.68 -9.38 22.77
CA ALA A 64 11.20 -10.52 23.56
C ALA A 64 12.03 -11.46 22.68
N GLY A 65 11.55 -11.79 21.48
CA GLY A 65 12.28 -12.65 20.53
C GLY A 65 13.60 -12.03 20.06
N LEU A 66 13.57 -10.78 19.64
CA LEU A 66 14.74 -10.03 19.15
C LEU A 66 15.82 -9.88 20.22
N THR A 67 15.44 -9.44 21.42
CA THR A 67 16.39 -9.22 22.52
C THR A 67 16.97 -10.54 23.03
N ALA A 68 16.17 -11.62 23.05
CA ALA A 68 16.65 -12.96 23.38
C ALA A 68 17.63 -13.52 22.34
N SER A 69 17.68 -12.96 21.13
CA SER A 69 18.67 -13.28 20.08
C SER A 69 19.82 -12.27 20.00
N GLY A 70 19.88 -11.29 20.91
CA GLY A 70 21.00 -10.34 21.03
C GLY A 70 20.81 -9.03 20.26
N ALA A 71 19.67 -8.81 19.59
CA ALA A 71 19.42 -7.57 18.88
C ALA A 71 18.94 -6.45 19.82
N ASP A 72 19.45 -5.23 19.62
CA ASP A 72 18.91 -4.03 20.24
C ASP A 72 17.67 -3.55 19.46
N VAL A 73 16.56 -3.29 20.15
CA VAL A 73 15.26 -2.94 19.57
C VAL A 73 14.89 -1.50 19.86
N TYR A 74 14.59 -0.76 18.79
CA TYR A 74 14.25 0.66 18.84
C TYR A 74 12.76 0.84 18.52
N LEU A 75 12.01 1.42 19.46
CA LEU A 75 10.55 1.54 19.38
C LEU A 75 10.15 2.92 18.87
N LEU A 76 9.54 2.98 17.68
CA LEU A 76 8.95 4.19 17.11
C LEU A 76 7.55 4.46 17.65
N HIS A 77 6.95 3.48 18.37
CA HIS A 77 5.57 3.49 18.80
C HIS A 77 4.59 3.55 17.61
N VAL A 78 3.44 4.24 17.77
CA VAL A 78 2.48 4.41 16.68
C VAL A 78 3.10 5.30 15.60
N THR A 79 3.26 4.71 14.40
CA THR A 79 3.83 5.35 13.22
C THR A 79 3.38 4.64 11.94
N THR A 80 3.66 5.24 10.78
CA THR A 80 3.27 4.72 9.47
C THR A 80 4.28 3.73 8.92
N THR A 81 3.85 2.84 8.01
CA THR A 81 4.76 1.93 7.29
C THR A 81 5.90 2.70 6.58
N PRO A 82 5.64 3.78 5.81
CA PRO A 82 6.72 4.54 5.20
C PRO A 82 7.66 5.22 6.21
N SER A 83 7.19 5.56 7.40
CA SER A 83 8.05 6.07 8.48
C SER A 83 9.08 5.02 8.93
N VAL A 84 8.66 3.76 9.10
CA VAL A 84 9.58 2.66 9.44
C VAL A 84 10.60 2.47 8.32
N SER A 85 10.15 2.39 7.06
CA SER A 85 11.03 2.26 5.89
C SER A 85 12.06 3.40 5.81
N TYR A 86 11.61 4.64 6.03
CA TYR A 86 12.48 5.82 6.05
C TYR A 86 13.56 5.70 7.13
N VAL A 87 13.15 5.40 8.37
CA VAL A 87 14.07 5.32 9.51
C VAL A 87 15.09 4.20 9.34
N VAL A 88 14.67 3.03 8.84
CA VAL A 88 15.61 1.92 8.58
C VAL A 88 16.77 2.37 7.70
N ARG A 89 16.47 2.92 6.53
CA ARG A 89 17.49 3.26 5.53
C ARG A 89 18.32 4.51 5.88
N THR A 90 17.76 5.45 6.66
CA THR A 90 18.46 6.72 6.97
C THR A 90 19.25 6.68 8.26
N GLU A 91 18.91 5.77 9.19
CA GLU A 91 19.55 5.67 10.51
C GLU A 91 20.43 4.41 10.65
N GLY A 92 20.60 3.65 9.55
CA GLY A 92 21.49 2.49 9.51
C GLY A 92 21.02 1.33 10.40
N PHE A 93 19.72 1.02 10.40
CA PHE A 93 19.19 -0.18 11.04
C PHE A 93 19.39 -1.42 10.15
N ASN A 94 19.61 -2.58 10.76
CA ASN A 94 19.74 -3.84 10.02
C ASN A 94 18.43 -4.29 9.40
N CYS A 95 17.30 -4.05 10.09
CA CYS A 95 15.96 -4.22 9.54
C CYS A 95 14.94 -3.40 10.32
N GLY A 96 13.74 -3.27 9.74
CA GLY A 96 12.57 -2.69 10.37
C GLY A 96 11.41 -3.68 10.41
N ILE A 97 10.53 -3.49 11.37
CA ILE A 97 9.29 -4.26 11.48
C ILE A 97 8.14 -3.27 11.63
N MET A 98 7.13 -3.40 10.76
CA MET A 98 5.86 -2.72 10.92
C MET A 98 4.77 -3.70 11.32
N ILE A 99 4.09 -3.41 12.43
CA ILE A 99 2.98 -4.21 12.95
C ILE A 99 1.68 -3.55 12.50
N SER A 100 1.09 -4.09 11.43
CA SER A 100 -0.17 -3.60 10.85
C SER A 100 -0.76 -4.60 9.86
N ALA A 101 -2.07 -4.60 9.74
CA ALA A 101 -2.81 -5.25 8.66
C ALA A 101 -3.41 -4.23 7.67
N SER A 102 -2.80 -3.02 7.54
CA SER A 102 -3.21 -1.97 6.60
C SER A 102 -4.72 -1.63 6.75
N HIS A 103 -5.50 -1.83 5.69
CA HIS A 103 -6.93 -1.50 5.62
C HIS A 103 -7.88 -2.54 6.23
N ASN A 104 -7.36 -3.67 6.73
CA ASN A 104 -8.19 -4.72 7.34
C ASN A 104 -8.88 -4.23 8.63
N PRO A 105 -9.96 -4.90 9.08
CA PRO A 105 -10.62 -4.62 10.36
C PRO A 105 -9.67 -4.72 11.56
N PHE A 106 -10.08 -4.15 12.69
CA PHE A 106 -9.25 -4.05 13.90
C PHE A 106 -8.81 -5.39 14.49
N TYR A 107 -9.56 -6.46 14.28
CA TYR A 107 -9.27 -7.79 14.82
C TYR A 107 -8.17 -8.53 14.03
N ASP A 108 -7.92 -8.13 12.79
CA ASP A 108 -6.76 -8.58 12.03
C ASP A 108 -5.50 -7.82 12.45
N ASN A 109 -4.34 -8.44 12.28
CA ASN A 109 -3.06 -7.75 12.38
C ASN A 109 -2.05 -8.37 11.41
N GLY A 110 -0.84 -7.79 11.35
CA GLY A 110 0.20 -8.28 10.46
C GLY A 110 1.60 -7.91 10.94
N ILE A 111 2.58 -8.63 10.44
CA ILE A 111 4.00 -8.37 10.63
C ILE A 111 4.64 -8.19 9.26
N LYS A 112 5.02 -6.96 8.94
CA LYS A 112 5.76 -6.60 7.72
C LYS A 112 7.23 -6.43 8.10
N VAL A 113 8.12 -7.13 7.41
CA VAL A 113 9.57 -7.00 7.63
C VAL A 113 10.19 -6.22 6.48
N ILE A 114 11.02 -5.25 6.85
CA ILE A 114 11.65 -4.28 5.96
C ILE A 114 13.18 -4.46 6.10
N ASN A 115 13.89 -4.66 4.98
CA ASN A 115 15.33 -4.85 4.98
C ASN A 115 16.09 -3.53 5.23
N GLU A 116 17.41 -3.58 5.31
CA GLU A 116 18.29 -2.43 5.57
C GLU A 116 18.18 -1.30 4.52
N ARG A 117 17.67 -1.60 3.34
CA ARG A 117 17.44 -0.61 2.27
C ARG A 117 16.08 0.07 2.37
N GLY A 118 15.25 -0.30 3.36
CA GLY A 118 13.89 0.20 3.50
C GLY A 118 12.89 -0.47 2.56
N GLU A 119 13.22 -1.62 1.99
CA GLU A 119 12.42 -2.41 1.04
C GLU A 119 11.79 -3.60 1.75
N LYS A 120 10.80 -4.23 1.10
CA LYS A 120 10.27 -5.51 1.60
C LYS A 120 11.38 -6.56 1.65
N LEU A 121 11.29 -7.43 2.66
CA LEU A 121 12.26 -8.51 2.85
C LEU A 121 12.29 -9.45 1.65
N GLU A 122 13.45 -9.95 1.32
CA GLU A 122 13.69 -10.88 0.22
C GLU A 122 12.96 -12.21 0.43
N GLU A 123 12.38 -12.75 -0.64
CA GLU A 123 11.57 -13.99 -0.59
C GLU A 123 12.37 -15.19 -0.06
N SER A 124 13.67 -15.25 -0.33
CA SER A 124 14.55 -16.31 0.22
C SER A 124 14.61 -16.28 1.74
N VAL A 125 14.67 -15.08 2.33
CA VAL A 125 14.72 -14.93 3.81
C VAL A 125 13.34 -15.21 4.41
N ILE A 126 12.26 -14.82 3.72
CA ILE A 126 10.89 -15.16 4.13
C ILE A 126 10.71 -16.68 4.23
N LEU A 127 11.17 -17.43 3.24
CA LEU A 127 11.10 -18.90 3.26
C LEU A 127 11.91 -19.52 4.42
N GLU A 128 13.03 -18.93 4.80
CA GLU A 128 13.79 -19.36 5.97
C GLU A 128 13.05 -19.07 7.28
N ILE A 129 12.38 -17.92 7.39
CA ILE A 129 11.50 -17.60 8.52
C ILE A 129 10.39 -18.66 8.64
N GLU A 130 9.74 -19.00 7.53
CA GLU A 130 8.64 -19.99 7.52
C GLU A 130 9.11 -21.38 7.97
N LYS A 131 10.27 -21.85 7.51
CA LYS A 131 10.86 -23.09 7.99
C LYS A 131 11.13 -23.07 9.50
N TYR A 132 11.59 -21.93 10.01
CA TYR A 132 11.81 -21.78 11.45
C TYR A 132 10.49 -21.78 12.24
N LEU A 133 9.44 -21.15 11.72
CA LEU A 133 8.10 -21.17 12.31
C LEU A 133 7.55 -22.58 12.41
N ASP A 134 7.74 -23.40 11.37
CA ASP A 134 7.29 -24.79 11.29
C ASP A 134 8.17 -25.78 12.10
N GLY A 135 9.30 -25.31 12.67
CA GLY A 135 10.23 -26.16 13.42
C GLY A 135 11.13 -27.03 12.53
N GLU A 136 11.23 -26.70 11.24
CA GLU A 136 12.07 -27.40 10.24
C GLU A 136 13.51 -26.88 10.19
N ALA A 137 13.79 -25.77 10.86
CA ALA A 137 15.13 -25.17 10.96
C ALA A 137 15.82 -25.53 12.28
N ALA A 138 17.15 -25.36 12.31
CA ALA A 138 17.94 -25.56 13.52
C ALA A 138 17.51 -24.57 14.63
N GLU A 139 17.66 -25.01 15.87
CA GLU A 139 17.38 -24.19 17.05
C GLU A 139 18.31 -22.97 17.10
N ILE A 140 17.75 -21.78 17.25
CA ILE A 140 18.50 -20.54 17.37
C ILE A 140 18.99 -20.40 18.82
N PRO A 141 20.30 -20.19 19.06
CA PRO A 141 20.83 -20.06 20.41
C PRO A 141 20.29 -18.78 21.09
N LEU A 142 20.11 -18.86 22.41
CA LEU A 142 19.78 -17.69 23.22
C LEU A 142 21.04 -16.88 23.54
N ALA A 143 20.93 -15.56 23.39
CA ALA A 143 21.95 -14.63 23.87
C ALA A 143 22.06 -14.74 25.41
N LYS A 144 23.30 -14.56 25.93
CA LYS A 144 23.56 -14.68 27.38
C LYS A 144 24.30 -13.44 27.88
N ARG A 145 24.04 -13.10 29.15
CA ARG A 145 24.74 -12.04 29.88
C ARG A 145 24.70 -10.70 29.12
N GLU A 146 25.82 -10.09 28.86
CA GLU A 146 26.02 -8.82 28.13
C GLU A 146 25.61 -8.89 26.65
N HIS A 147 25.41 -10.07 26.11
CA HIS A 147 24.95 -10.26 24.73
C HIS A 147 23.44 -10.20 24.58
N ILE A 148 22.65 -10.20 25.68
CA ILE A 148 21.21 -9.97 25.63
C ILE A 148 20.96 -8.55 25.09
N GLY A 149 20.04 -8.41 24.12
CA GLY A 149 19.66 -7.15 23.54
C GLY A 149 18.85 -6.28 24.52
N ARG A 150 18.73 -5.00 24.22
CA ARG A 150 17.94 -4.03 25.02
C ARG A 150 16.88 -3.35 24.17
N THR A 151 15.92 -2.71 24.84
CA THR A 151 14.95 -1.82 24.20
C THR A 151 15.37 -0.37 24.36
N VAL A 152 15.09 0.43 23.33
CA VAL A 152 15.33 1.88 23.30
C VAL A 152 14.06 2.58 22.84
N ASP A 153 13.57 3.55 23.58
CA ASP A 153 12.54 4.46 23.10
C ASP A 153 13.13 5.34 21.99
N PHE A 154 12.55 5.28 20.81
CA PHE A 154 13.07 5.98 19.63
C PHE A 154 12.00 6.82 18.92
N ALA A 155 11.10 7.45 19.66
CA ALA A 155 10.10 8.38 19.10
C ALA A 155 10.76 9.50 18.26
N ALA A 156 12.04 9.82 18.52
CA ALA A 156 12.82 10.75 17.71
C ALA A 156 12.94 10.32 16.23
N GLY A 157 12.97 9.03 15.94
CA GLY A 157 12.99 8.51 14.56
C GLY A 157 11.74 8.90 13.78
N ARG A 158 10.56 8.76 14.40
CA ARG A 158 9.29 9.24 13.81
C ARG A 158 9.32 10.74 13.55
N ASN A 159 9.84 11.53 14.49
CA ASN A 159 9.92 12.97 14.32
C ASN A 159 10.87 13.38 13.20
N ARG A 160 11.92 12.61 12.92
CA ARG A 160 12.80 12.82 11.75
C ARG A 160 12.06 12.59 10.44
N TYR A 161 11.21 11.55 10.37
CA TYR A 161 10.36 11.34 9.20
C TYR A 161 9.37 12.51 8.99
N ILE A 162 8.74 13.03 10.05
CA ILE A 162 7.90 14.24 9.97
C ILE A 162 8.72 15.42 9.42
N GLY A 163 9.92 15.67 9.97
CA GLY A 163 10.82 16.71 9.49
C GLY A 163 11.22 16.52 8.02
N TYR A 164 11.46 15.28 7.60
CA TYR A 164 11.73 14.95 6.20
C TYR A 164 10.56 15.30 5.30
N LEU A 165 9.33 14.89 5.63
CA LEU A 165 8.14 15.22 4.85
C LEU A 165 7.95 16.72 4.69
N ILE A 166 8.15 17.51 5.77
CA ILE A 166 8.09 18.96 5.72
C ILE A 166 9.19 19.53 4.80
N SER A 167 10.40 18.98 4.86
CA SER A 167 11.56 19.48 4.11
C SER A 167 11.46 19.27 2.59
N ILE A 168 10.70 18.28 2.13
CA ILE A 168 10.53 17.99 0.70
C ILE A 168 9.38 18.75 0.05
N ALA A 169 8.55 19.43 0.84
CA ALA A 169 7.50 20.29 0.31
C ALA A 169 8.12 21.55 -0.32
N THR A 170 7.77 21.82 -1.57
CA THR A 170 8.34 22.93 -2.35
C THR A 170 7.57 24.24 -2.17
N ARG A 171 6.36 24.16 -1.60
CA ARG A 171 5.44 25.31 -1.42
C ARG A 171 4.81 25.30 -0.04
N SER A 172 4.47 26.50 0.45
CA SER A 172 3.60 26.68 1.60
C SER A 172 2.15 26.40 1.21
N PHE A 173 1.40 25.74 2.11
CA PHE A 173 -0.04 25.45 1.95
C PHE A 173 -0.93 26.55 2.55
N LYS A 174 -0.35 27.72 2.85
CA LYS A 174 -1.10 28.86 3.39
C LYS A 174 -2.30 29.19 2.48
N ASN A 175 -3.44 29.44 3.12
CA ASN A 175 -4.74 29.70 2.48
C ASN A 175 -5.38 28.47 1.79
N MET A 176 -4.88 27.25 2.02
CA MET A 176 -5.53 26.01 1.62
C MET A 176 -6.26 25.40 2.81
N LYS A 177 -7.52 25.08 2.63
CA LYS A 177 -8.36 24.38 3.60
C LYS A 177 -8.38 22.90 3.24
N VAL A 178 -7.77 22.08 4.07
CA VAL A 178 -7.50 20.66 3.78
C VAL A 178 -8.20 19.75 4.77
N ALA A 179 -9.02 18.82 4.28
CA ALA A 179 -9.62 17.76 5.07
C ALA A 179 -8.68 16.54 5.12
N LEU A 180 -8.50 15.96 6.31
CA LEU A 180 -7.67 14.75 6.51
C LEU A 180 -8.49 13.69 7.23
N ASP A 181 -8.71 12.54 6.57
CA ASP A 181 -9.25 11.34 7.23
C ASP A 181 -8.09 10.42 7.59
N CYS A 182 -7.82 10.33 8.90
CA CYS A 182 -6.71 9.53 9.43
C CYS A 182 -7.08 8.07 9.72
N SER A 183 -8.27 7.60 9.33
CA SER A 183 -8.76 6.21 9.51
C SER A 183 -8.70 5.68 10.96
N ASN A 184 -8.57 6.54 11.95
CA ASN A 184 -8.17 6.19 13.33
C ASN A 184 -6.90 5.31 13.37
N GLY A 185 -6.05 5.45 12.37
CA GLY A 185 -4.82 4.70 12.16
C GLY A 185 -3.55 5.52 12.43
N SER A 186 -2.48 5.08 11.86
CA SER A 186 -1.12 5.64 12.07
C SER A 186 -0.97 7.08 11.60
N ALA A 187 -1.74 7.51 10.59
CA ALA A 187 -1.74 8.89 10.10
C ALA A 187 -2.14 9.89 11.19
N SER A 188 -2.91 9.47 12.22
CA SER A 188 -3.34 10.30 13.35
C SER A 188 -2.18 10.98 14.09
N ALA A 189 -1.02 10.33 14.13
CA ALA A 189 0.16 10.86 14.82
C ALA A 189 1.03 11.79 13.97
N ILE A 190 0.78 11.87 12.65
CA ILE A 190 1.73 12.48 11.71
C ILE A 190 1.07 13.51 10.79
N ALA A 191 -0.03 13.16 10.11
CA ALA A 191 -0.56 13.93 8.97
C ALA A 191 -0.87 15.39 9.34
N LYS A 192 -1.64 15.61 10.40
CA LYS A 192 -1.96 16.97 10.86
C LYS A 192 -0.72 17.81 11.10
N ASN A 193 0.28 17.26 11.80
CA ASN A 193 1.50 17.99 12.14
C ASN A 193 2.27 18.45 10.90
N VAL A 194 2.30 17.63 9.84
CA VAL A 194 2.96 17.96 8.58
C VAL A 194 2.21 19.08 7.85
N PHE A 195 0.90 18.96 7.71
CA PHE A 195 0.09 19.96 7.00
C PHE A 195 0.03 21.31 7.74
N ASP A 196 -0.09 21.29 9.07
CA ASP A 196 -0.05 22.52 9.90
C ASP A 196 1.31 23.21 9.78
N ALA A 197 2.42 22.46 9.81
CA ALA A 197 3.76 23.02 9.66
C ALA A 197 3.97 23.68 8.28
N LEU A 198 3.28 23.19 7.25
CA LEU A 198 3.27 23.78 5.92
C LEU A 198 2.28 24.93 5.75
N GLY A 199 1.48 25.21 6.78
CA GLY A 199 0.60 26.38 6.85
C GLY A 199 -0.83 26.15 6.36
N ALA A 200 -1.27 24.90 6.15
CA ALA A 200 -2.65 24.58 5.81
C ALA A 200 -3.61 24.87 6.97
N GLU A 201 -4.86 25.22 6.66
CA GLU A 201 -5.99 25.14 7.59
C GLU A 201 -6.50 23.70 7.57
N THR A 202 -6.13 22.89 8.57
CA THR A 202 -6.45 21.45 8.59
C THR A 202 -7.74 21.13 9.34
N HIS A 203 -8.63 20.40 8.67
CA HIS A 203 -9.85 19.83 9.25
C HIS A 203 -9.67 18.31 9.31
N VAL A 204 -9.55 17.77 10.52
CA VAL A 204 -9.19 16.36 10.70
C VAL A 204 -10.37 15.57 11.20
N MET A 205 -10.62 14.41 10.60
CA MET A 205 -11.60 13.44 11.04
C MET A 205 -10.95 12.07 11.29
N ASN A 206 -11.64 11.22 12.05
CA ASN A 206 -11.17 9.87 12.40
C ASN A 206 -9.73 9.87 12.94
N ASN A 207 -9.47 10.73 13.94
CA ASN A 207 -8.16 10.98 14.51
C ASN A 207 -8.08 10.67 16.02
N GLU A 208 -9.02 9.87 16.52
CA GLU A 208 -9.12 9.46 17.93
C GLU A 208 -9.09 7.94 18.05
N PRO A 209 -7.92 7.32 17.82
CA PRO A 209 -7.80 5.87 17.86
C PRO A 209 -8.02 5.31 19.26
N ASN A 210 -8.86 4.28 19.37
CA ASN A 210 -9.13 3.59 20.65
C ASN A 210 -8.68 2.10 20.63
N GLY A 211 -8.02 1.68 19.55
CA GLY A 211 -7.54 0.32 19.37
C GLY A 211 -8.53 -0.64 18.69
N LEU A 212 -9.79 -0.23 18.51
CA LEU A 212 -10.87 -1.04 17.96
C LEU A 212 -11.57 -0.37 16.77
N ASN A 213 -11.29 0.90 16.50
CA ASN A 213 -11.98 1.72 15.51
C ASN A 213 -11.16 2.02 14.25
N ILE A 214 -9.97 1.45 14.11
CA ILE A 214 -9.14 1.61 12.91
C ILE A 214 -9.90 1.10 11.68
N ASN A 215 -9.91 1.88 10.58
CA ASN A 215 -10.60 1.59 9.32
C ASN A 215 -12.13 1.36 9.43
N THR A 216 -12.74 1.55 10.59
CA THR A 216 -14.16 1.31 10.77
C THR A 216 -14.98 2.43 10.16
N ASN A 217 -15.55 2.18 8.99
CA ASN A 217 -16.32 3.16 8.20
C ASN A 217 -15.54 4.47 7.95
N CYS A 218 -14.24 4.39 7.72
CA CYS A 218 -13.38 5.55 7.53
C CYS A 218 -12.13 5.20 6.71
N GLY A 219 -11.38 6.23 6.32
CA GLY A 219 -10.15 6.10 5.58
C GLY A 219 -10.34 5.78 4.10
N SER A 220 -9.26 5.33 3.45
CA SER A 220 -9.20 5.19 1.99
C SER A 220 -10.13 4.13 1.39
N THR A 221 -10.67 3.22 2.20
CA THR A 221 -11.62 2.18 1.78
C THR A 221 -13.08 2.53 2.04
N HIS A 222 -13.35 3.62 2.76
CA HIS A 222 -14.69 4.14 3.10
C HIS A 222 -14.72 5.65 2.92
N ILE A 223 -14.55 6.08 1.67
CA ILE A 223 -14.29 7.46 1.29
C ILE A 223 -15.54 8.37 1.41
N GLU A 224 -16.74 7.79 1.52
CA GLU A 224 -18.01 8.50 1.46
C GLU A 224 -18.15 9.55 2.56
N HIS A 225 -17.59 9.29 3.73
CA HIS A 225 -17.58 10.23 4.85
C HIS A 225 -16.70 11.44 4.56
N LEU A 226 -15.53 11.23 3.97
CA LEU A 226 -14.64 12.33 3.57
C LEU A 226 -15.26 13.15 2.45
N GLN A 227 -15.92 12.52 1.46
CA GLN A 227 -16.61 13.22 0.37
C GLN A 227 -17.62 14.24 0.92
N LYS A 228 -18.47 13.79 1.86
CA LYS A 228 -19.43 14.64 2.54
C LYS A 228 -18.74 15.73 3.36
N PHE A 229 -17.75 15.37 4.15
CA PHE A 229 -17.03 16.28 5.03
C PHE A 229 -16.34 17.43 4.26
N VAL A 230 -15.71 17.13 3.12
CA VAL A 230 -15.07 18.14 2.26
C VAL A 230 -16.09 19.17 1.78
N VAL A 231 -17.28 18.75 1.37
CA VAL A 231 -18.33 19.64 0.88
C VAL A 231 -18.95 20.45 2.03
N ASP A 232 -19.29 19.80 3.14
CA ASP A 232 -19.95 20.45 4.29
C ASP A 232 -19.03 21.51 4.92
N GLU A 233 -17.75 21.19 5.09
CA GLU A 233 -16.75 22.09 5.66
C GLU A 233 -16.14 23.06 4.64
N LYS A 234 -16.54 22.97 3.36
CA LYS A 234 -16.02 23.78 2.25
C LYS A 234 -14.50 23.73 2.16
N CYS A 235 -13.93 22.53 2.26
CA CYS A 235 -12.51 22.33 2.06
C CYS A 235 -12.14 22.42 0.57
N ASP A 236 -10.93 22.89 0.27
CA ASP A 236 -10.41 22.95 -1.09
C ASP A 236 -10.09 21.54 -1.62
N ILE A 237 -9.69 20.64 -0.71
CA ILE A 237 -9.25 19.27 -1.00
C ILE A 237 -9.35 18.41 0.26
N GLY A 238 -9.58 17.11 0.07
CA GLY A 238 -9.51 16.11 1.15
C GLY A 238 -8.56 14.98 0.82
N PHE A 239 -7.96 14.35 1.84
CA PHE A 239 -7.13 13.17 1.73
C PHE A 239 -7.54 12.12 2.77
N ALA A 240 -7.73 10.88 2.34
CA ALA A 240 -7.97 9.74 3.20
C ALA A 240 -6.81 8.75 3.14
N TYR A 241 -6.38 8.30 4.30
CA TYR A 241 -5.33 7.31 4.44
C TYR A 241 -5.92 5.96 4.87
N ASP A 242 -5.17 4.88 4.72
CA ASP A 242 -5.49 3.60 5.35
C ASP A 242 -4.79 3.46 6.72
N GLY A 243 -4.98 2.33 7.38
CA GLY A 243 -4.57 2.15 8.78
C GLY A 243 -3.09 2.36 9.07
N ASP A 244 -2.19 2.05 8.14
CA ASP A 244 -0.74 2.30 8.25
C ASP A 244 -0.20 3.37 7.29
N ALA A 245 -1.13 4.06 6.63
CA ALA A 245 -0.89 5.23 5.80
C ALA A 245 0.13 5.03 4.66
N ASP A 246 0.17 3.82 4.10
CA ASP A 246 0.92 3.55 2.87
C ASP A 246 0.09 3.87 1.61
N ARG A 247 -1.23 4.18 1.77
CA ARG A 247 -2.17 4.58 0.73
C ARG A 247 -2.74 5.97 0.97
N CYS A 248 -3.10 6.64 -0.14
CA CYS A 248 -3.81 7.91 -0.14
C CYS A 248 -4.85 7.96 -1.27
N ILE A 249 -6.08 8.28 -0.92
CA ILE A 249 -7.15 8.66 -1.86
C ILE A 249 -7.50 10.12 -1.62
N ALA A 250 -7.64 10.91 -2.68
CA ALA A 250 -8.01 12.30 -2.57
C ALA A 250 -9.49 12.53 -2.91
N VAL A 251 -10.00 13.66 -2.44
CA VAL A 251 -11.37 14.14 -2.74
C VAL A 251 -11.27 15.60 -3.14
N ASP A 252 -11.89 15.96 -4.26
CA ASP A 252 -11.96 17.35 -4.70
C ASP A 252 -13.00 18.16 -3.90
N LYS A 253 -12.98 19.48 -4.05
CA LYS A 253 -13.90 20.41 -3.36
C LYS A 253 -15.39 20.15 -3.63
N ASN A 254 -15.75 19.38 -4.68
CA ASN A 254 -17.11 19.01 -5.02
C ASN A 254 -17.50 17.64 -4.46
N GLY A 255 -16.63 17.02 -3.67
CA GLY A 255 -16.85 15.70 -3.10
C GLY A 255 -16.57 14.52 -4.07
N ARG A 256 -15.90 14.76 -5.22
CA ARG A 256 -15.58 13.68 -6.15
C ARG A 256 -14.28 13.00 -5.75
N VAL A 257 -14.28 11.68 -5.84
CA VAL A 257 -13.09 10.87 -5.56
C VAL A 257 -12.04 11.05 -6.64
N VAL A 258 -10.80 11.22 -6.23
CA VAL A 258 -9.60 11.22 -7.05
C VAL A 258 -8.72 10.08 -6.54
N ASP A 259 -8.85 8.94 -7.19
CA ASP A 259 -8.19 7.68 -6.81
C ASP A 259 -6.71 7.63 -7.20
N GLY A 260 -6.05 6.51 -6.89
CA GLY A 260 -4.62 6.33 -7.18
C GLY A 260 -4.28 6.46 -8.66
N ASP A 261 -5.17 6.04 -9.56
CA ASP A 261 -4.95 6.17 -11.00
C ASP A 261 -4.96 7.64 -11.42
N SER A 262 -5.95 8.39 -10.96
CA SER A 262 -6.03 9.83 -11.22
C SER A 262 -4.85 10.60 -10.61
N ILE A 263 -4.42 10.21 -9.40
CA ILE A 263 -3.23 10.80 -8.74
C ILE A 263 -1.96 10.51 -9.55
N MET A 264 -1.78 9.26 -10.02
CA MET A 264 -0.63 8.91 -10.88
C MET A 264 -0.62 9.70 -12.18
N TYR A 265 -1.78 9.94 -12.78
CA TYR A 265 -1.88 10.79 -13.96
C TYR A 265 -1.47 12.23 -13.66
N ILE A 266 -2.06 12.85 -12.63
CA ILE A 266 -1.80 14.23 -12.23
C ILE A 266 -0.31 14.45 -11.94
N CYS A 267 0.27 13.59 -11.10
CA CYS A 267 1.68 13.66 -10.74
C CYS A 267 2.60 13.30 -11.92
N GLY A 268 2.27 12.27 -12.70
CA GLY A 268 3.05 11.84 -13.86
C GLY A 268 3.11 12.91 -14.96
N LYS A 269 1.98 13.54 -15.28
CA LYS A 269 1.92 14.66 -16.21
C LYS A 269 2.78 15.84 -15.74
N TYR A 270 2.64 16.23 -14.48
CA TYR A 270 3.44 17.30 -13.90
C TYR A 270 4.94 16.96 -13.92
N MET A 271 5.32 15.76 -13.49
CA MET A 271 6.72 15.31 -13.51
C MET A 271 7.31 15.29 -14.93
N LYS A 272 6.51 14.90 -15.94
CA LYS A 272 6.92 14.95 -17.34
C LYS A 272 7.19 16.37 -17.79
N GLU A 273 6.30 17.31 -17.49
CA GLU A 273 6.47 18.73 -17.82
C GLU A 273 7.72 19.34 -17.16
N GLN A 274 8.07 18.87 -15.93
CA GLN A 274 9.27 19.29 -15.23
C GLN A 274 10.53 18.54 -15.70
N GLY A 275 10.43 17.61 -16.65
CA GLY A 275 11.54 16.78 -17.12
C GLY A 275 12.07 15.80 -16.05
N SER A 276 11.27 15.51 -15.01
CA SER A 276 11.65 14.66 -13.88
C SER A 276 11.03 13.26 -13.92
N LEU A 277 10.19 12.95 -14.91
CA LEU A 277 9.63 11.62 -15.14
C LEU A 277 10.61 10.79 -16.00
N PHE A 278 11.34 9.91 -15.37
CA PHE A 278 12.36 9.09 -16.04
C PHE A 278 11.73 8.28 -17.20
N ASN A 279 12.32 8.37 -18.40
CA ASN A 279 11.81 7.77 -19.64
C ASN A 279 10.34 8.11 -19.94
N ASN A 280 9.79 9.17 -19.39
CA ASN A 280 8.36 9.53 -19.48
C ASN A 280 7.44 8.33 -19.16
N THR A 281 7.81 7.47 -18.20
CA THR A 281 7.12 6.22 -17.93
C THR A 281 6.60 6.17 -16.49
N VAL A 282 5.36 5.67 -16.34
CA VAL A 282 4.71 5.36 -15.06
C VAL A 282 4.49 3.85 -14.95
N VAL A 283 4.79 3.28 -13.79
CA VAL A 283 4.56 1.85 -13.53
C VAL A 283 3.20 1.67 -12.85
N THR A 284 2.32 0.88 -13.47
CA THR A 284 0.94 0.60 -13.01
C THR A 284 0.72 -0.89 -12.84
N THR A 285 -0.46 -1.29 -12.44
CA THR A 285 -0.86 -2.70 -12.46
C THR A 285 -1.90 -2.97 -13.55
N ILE A 286 -2.11 -4.22 -13.88
CA ILE A 286 -3.18 -4.63 -14.81
C ILE A 286 -4.58 -4.21 -14.35
N MET A 287 -4.75 -3.77 -13.09
CA MET A 287 -6.03 -3.33 -12.53
C MET A 287 -6.27 -1.82 -12.66
N SER A 288 -5.26 -1.04 -13.04
CA SER A 288 -5.47 0.41 -13.29
C SER A 288 -6.53 0.62 -14.36
N ASN A 289 -7.40 1.62 -14.18
CA ASN A 289 -8.54 1.86 -15.05
C ASN A 289 -8.12 2.13 -16.50
N PHE A 290 -8.91 1.65 -17.44
CA PHE A 290 -8.64 1.83 -18.88
C PHE A 290 -8.54 3.31 -19.28
N GLY A 291 -9.32 4.17 -18.64
CA GLY A 291 -9.26 5.62 -18.84
C GLY A 291 -7.92 6.25 -18.47
N LEU A 292 -7.20 5.70 -17.48
CA LEU A 292 -5.84 6.13 -17.16
C LEU A 292 -4.91 5.93 -18.36
N TYR A 293 -4.97 4.76 -19.00
CA TYR A 293 -4.11 4.45 -20.15
C TYR A 293 -4.43 5.37 -21.33
N LYS A 294 -5.71 5.63 -21.62
CA LYS A 294 -6.10 6.60 -22.65
C LYS A 294 -5.59 8.02 -22.32
N ALA A 295 -5.63 8.41 -21.06
CA ALA A 295 -5.10 9.71 -20.64
C ALA A 295 -3.56 9.78 -20.81
N PHE A 296 -2.85 8.72 -20.46
CA PHE A 296 -1.40 8.62 -20.68
C PHE A 296 -1.04 8.64 -22.17
N ASP A 297 -1.75 7.90 -23.01
CA ASP A 297 -1.54 7.88 -24.46
C ASP A 297 -1.71 9.29 -25.07
N ARG A 298 -2.74 10.02 -24.64
CA ARG A 298 -3.00 11.41 -25.08
C ARG A 298 -1.84 12.36 -24.71
N GLU A 299 -1.26 12.17 -23.51
CA GLU A 299 -0.14 12.97 -23.03
C GLU A 299 1.23 12.45 -23.50
N GLY A 300 1.30 11.34 -24.23
CA GLY A 300 2.56 10.69 -24.59
C GLY A 300 3.39 10.27 -23.38
N ILE A 301 2.72 9.74 -22.36
CA ILE A 301 3.32 9.11 -21.18
C ILE A 301 3.29 7.61 -21.40
N ALA A 302 4.44 6.98 -21.40
CA ALA A 302 4.55 5.53 -21.47
C ALA A 302 4.16 4.90 -20.12
N TYR A 303 3.72 3.65 -20.16
CA TYR A 303 3.37 2.93 -18.93
C TYR A 303 3.76 1.45 -18.99
N VAL A 304 4.09 0.92 -17.83
CA VAL A 304 4.32 -0.52 -17.62
C VAL A 304 3.15 -1.07 -16.80
N LYS A 305 2.61 -2.23 -17.21
CA LYS A 305 1.55 -2.94 -16.50
C LYS A 305 2.16 -4.16 -15.78
N THR A 306 2.22 -4.12 -14.47
CA THR A 306 2.67 -5.27 -13.67
C THR A 306 1.49 -6.15 -13.24
N ALA A 307 1.78 -7.30 -12.63
CA ALA A 307 0.80 -8.02 -11.84
C ALA A 307 0.30 -7.16 -10.67
N VAL A 308 -0.87 -7.52 -10.13
CA VAL A 308 -1.47 -6.82 -8.96
C VAL A 308 -0.63 -7.06 -7.72
N GLY A 309 -0.31 -5.99 -7.04
CA GLY A 309 0.46 -5.97 -5.80
C GLY A 309 1.63 -4.99 -5.87
N ASP A 310 1.75 -4.19 -4.85
CA ASP A 310 2.77 -3.15 -4.69
C ASP A 310 4.21 -3.69 -4.83
N LYS A 311 4.45 -4.95 -4.42
CA LYS A 311 5.72 -5.66 -4.61
C LYS A 311 6.15 -5.64 -6.08
N TYR A 312 5.25 -6.00 -7.00
CA TYR A 312 5.57 -6.08 -8.43
C TYR A 312 5.79 -4.70 -9.05
N VAL A 313 5.06 -3.69 -8.57
CA VAL A 313 5.27 -2.30 -8.98
C VAL A 313 6.67 -1.85 -8.57
N TYR A 314 7.04 -2.04 -7.30
CA TYR A 314 8.34 -1.63 -6.79
C TYR A 314 9.49 -2.40 -7.44
N GLU A 315 9.40 -3.73 -7.57
CA GLU A 315 10.42 -4.56 -8.24
C GLU A 315 10.68 -4.08 -9.66
N ASN A 316 9.62 -3.74 -10.42
CA ASN A 316 9.77 -3.18 -11.76
C ASN A 316 10.47 -1.82 -11.72
N MET A 317 10.03 -0.90 -10.83
CA MET A 317 10.64 0.42 -10.68
C MET A 317 12.12 0.32 -10.32
N ALA A 318 12.49 -0.55 -9.39
CA ALA A 318 13.87 -0.76 -8.96
C ALA A 318 14.75 -1.32 -10.09
N ALA A 319 14.22 -2.27 -10.87
CA ALA A 319 14.94 -2.88 -11.98
C ALA A 319 15.14 -1.94 -13.19
N THR A 320 14.20 -1.01 -13.40
CA THR A 320 14.18 -0.15 -14.60
C THR A 320 14.60 1.30 -14.33
N GLY A 321 14.61 1.73 -13.05
CA GLY A 321 14.89 3.11 -12.64
C GLY A 321 13.69 4.04 -12.79
N HIS A 322 12.47 3.53 -13.05
CA HIS A 322 11.27 4.38 -13.11
C HIS A 322 10.98 5.02 -11.76
N CYS A 323 10.54 6.27 -11.79
CA CYS A 323 10.48 7.11 -10.59
C CYS A 323 9.07 7.32 -10.03
N LEU A 324 8.02 6.90 -10.76
CA LEU A 324 6.62 6.96 -10.33
C LEU A 324 5.94 5.64 -10.68
N GLY A 325 5.24 5.07 -9.72
CA GLY A 325 4.40 3.91 -9.93
C GLY A 325 3.41 3.73 -8.80
N GLY A 326 2.39 2.88 -9.01
CA GLY A 326 1.40 2.62 -7.97
C GLY A 326 0.20 1.84 -8.45
N GLU A 327 -0.83 1.87 -7.63
CA GLU A 327 -2.09 1.16 -7.80
C GLU A 327 -3.28 2.10 -7.64
N GLN A 328 -4.41 1.75 -8.25
CA GLN A 328 -5.66 2.48 -8.11
C GLN A 328 -6.08 2.64 -6.63
N SER A 329 -5.72 1.69 -5.77
CA SER A 329 -5.98 1.73 -4.33
C SER A 329 -5.31 2.89 -3.58
N GLY A 330 -4.47 3.68 -4.26
CA GLY A 330 -3.75 4.81 -3.67
C GLY A 330 -2.37 4.47 -3.10
N HIS A 331 -1.88 3.24 -3.26
CA HIS A 331 -0.49 2.89 -2.93
C HIS A 331 0.43 3.42 -4.04
N ILE A 332 1.03 4.59 -3.81
CA ILE A 332 1.82 5.30 -4.82
C ILE A 332 3.26 5.48 -4.32
N ILE A 333 4.20 5.14 -5.17
CA ILE A 333 5.64 5.17 -4.91
C ILE A 333 6.28 6.27 -5.74
N PHE A 334 6.93 7.21 -5.06
CA PHE A 334 7.84 8.18 -5.64
C PHE A 334 9.27 7.74 -5.29
N SER A 335 9.94 6.98 -6.15
CA SER A 335 11.21 6.29 -5.82
C SER A 335 12.35 7.24 -5.41
N LYS A 336 12.29 8.51 -5.81
CA LYS A 336 13.22 9.55 -5.33
C LYS A 336 13.11 9.77 -3.81
N HIS A 337 11.97 9.49 -3.22
CA HIS A 337 11.63 9.81 -1.84
C HIS A 337 11.41 8.57 -0.96
N ALA A 338 10.80 7.54 -1.50
CA ALA A 338 10.39 6.34 -0.76
C ALA A 338 10.60 5.06 -1.57
N THR A 339 10.81 3.94 -0.87
CA THR A 339 10.93 2.58 -1.44
C THR A 339 9.62 1.78 -1.32
N THR A 340 8.58 2.41 -0.79
CA THR A 340 7.23 1.86 -0.64
C THR A 340 6.21 2.96 -0.87
N GLY A 341 4.93 2.63 -0.97
CA GLY A 341 3.86 3.62 -0.96
C GLY A 341 3.91 4.48 0.30
N ASP A 342 3.61 5.75 0.12
CA ASP A 342 3.60 6.73 1.21
C ASP A 342 2.42 7.67 1.01
N GLY A 343 1.34 7.46 1.77
CA GLY A 343 0.11 8.22 1.60
C GLY A 343 0.28 9.70 1.95
N ILE A 344 1.05 10.03 2.98
CA ILE A 344 1.27 11.42 3.37
C ILE A 344 2.15 12.13 2.33
N LEU A 345 3.23 11.49 1.89
CA LEU A 345 4.05 11.99 0.77
C LEU A 345 3.20 12.21 -0.49
N THR A 346 2.34 11.24 -0.82
CA THR A 346 1.44 11.32 -1.98
C THR A 346 0.53 12.54 -1.89
N SER A 347 -0.08 12.79 -0.73
CA SER A 347 -0.92 13.97 -0.52
C SER A 347 -0.12 15.28 -0.67
N LEU A 348 1.14 15.33 -0.18
CA LEU A 348 2.02 16.48 -0.40
C LEU A 348 2.35 16.70 -1.88
N LYS A 349 2.57 15.61 -2.65
CA LYS A 349 2.83 15.72 -4.09
C LYS A 349 1.61 16.18 -4.88
N VAL A 350 0.41 15.76 -4.52
CA VAL A 350 -0.83 16.31 -5.10
C VAL A 350 -0.97 17.79 -4.78
N MET A 351 -0.74 18.21 -3.53
CA MET A 351 -0.75 19.62 -3.13
C MET A 351 0.27 20.45 -3.91
N GLU A 352 1.47 19.90 -4.13
CA GLU A 352 2.51 20.55 -4.96
C GLU A 352 1.97 20.84 -6.35
N VAL A 353 1.34 19.88 -7.03
CA VAL A 353 0.79 20.06 -8.37
C VAL A 353 -0.33 21.11 -8.38
N VAL A 354 -1.28 21.01 -7.43
CA VAL A 354 -2.39 21.96 -7.30
C VAL A 354 -1.87 23.41 -7.18
N LEU A 355 -0.87 23.64 -6.35
CA LEU A 355 -0.31 24.96 -6.09
C LEU A 355 0.56 25.47 -7.24
N GLU A 356 1.38 24.61 -7.85
CA GLU A 356 2.23 25.00 -8.97
C GLU A 356 1.43 25.33 -10.22
N LYS A 357 0.41 24.51 -10.52
CA LYS A 357 -0.49 24.73 -11.64
C LYS A 357 -1.51 25.85 -11.38
N LYS A 358 -1.69 26.26 -10.11
CA LYS A 358 -2.75 27.19 -9.69
C LYS A 358 -4.13 26.73 -10.18
N GLN A 359 -4.36 25.42 -10.16
CA GLN A 359 -5.60 24.79 -10.59
C GLN A 359 -6.14 23.91 -9.47
N PRO A 360 -7.43 23.98 -9.17
CA PRO A 360 -8.03 23.10 -8.17
C PRO A 360 -8.05 21.65 -8.67
N LEU A 361 -8.10 20.71 -7.70
CA LEU A 361 -8.00 19.28 -7.97
C LEU A 361 -9.07 18.77 -8.94
N ASP A 362 -10.30 19.30 -8.87
CA ASP A 362 -11.40 18.94 -9.77
C ASP A 362 -11.07 19.19 -11.25
N LYS A 363 -10.27 20.21 -11.55
CA LYS A 363 -9.81 20.50 -12.92
C LYS A 363 -8.69 19.55 -13.36
N LEU A 364 -7.72 19.31 -12.49
CA LEU A 364 -6.63 18.39 -12.79
C LEU A 364 -7.13 16.95 -12.98
N ALA A 365 -8.06 16.50 -12.15
CA ALA A 365 -8.62 15.15 -12.22
C ALA A 365 -9.59 14.97 -13.41
N SER A 366 -10.25 16.04 -13.89
CA SER A 366 -11.20 15.96 -15.02
C SER A 366 -10.58 15.54 -16.34
N GLU A 367 -9.26 15.52 -16.42
CA GLU A 367 -8.53 15.06 -17.61
C GLU A 367 -8.47 13.52 -17.72
N VAL A 368 -8.81 12.80 -16.65
CA VAL A 368 -8.93 11.33 -16.67
C VAL A 368 -10.40 10.95 -16.67
N GLU A 369 -10.85 10.35 -17.75
CA GLU A 369 -12.20 9.80 -17.87
C GLU A 369 -12.19 8.37 -17.29
N ILE A 370 -12.83 8.19 -16.14
CA ILE A 370 -12.93 6.86 -15.51
C ILE A 370 -13.97 6.01 -16.25
N TYR A 371 -13.50 4.92 -16.81
CA TYR A 371 -14.37 3.96 -17.50
C TYR A 371 -15.18 3.16 -16.48
N PRO A 372 -16.50 3.02 -16.68
CA PRO A 372 -17.30 2.06 -15.94
C PRO A 372 -16.68 0.67 -15.94
N GLN A 373 -16.77 0.00 -14.81
CA GLN A 373 -16.15 -1.31 -14.60
C GLN A 373 -17.15 -2.26 -13.94
N VAL A 374 -17.24 -3.48 -14.45
CA VAL A 374 -17.91 -4.59 -13.79
C VAL A 374 -16.90 -5.71 -13.55
N LEU A 375 -16.77 -6.13 -12.29
CA LEU A 375 -15.95 -7.26 -11.89
C LEU A 375 -16.82 -8.29 -11.17
N LYS A 376 -16.86 -9.53 -11.67
CA LYS A 376 -17.55 -10.64 -11.01
C LYS A 376 -16.55 -11.74 -10.62
N ASN A 377 -16.69 -12.22 -9.39
CA ASN A 377 -15.95 -13.38 -8.88
C ASN A 377 -16.74 -14.64 -9.18
N VAL A 378 -16.16 -15.55 -9.94
CA VAL A 378 -16.81 -16.81 -10.35
C VAL A 378 -16.13 -17.97 -9.60
N ARG A 379 -16.87 -18.66 -8.74
CA ARG A 379 -16.36 -19.88 -8.10
C ARG A 379 -16.21 -20.99 -9.14
N VAL A 380 -15.04 -21.62 -9.16
CA VAL A 380 -14.69 -22.64 -10.15
C VAL A 380 -14.08 -23.88 -9.48
N LYS A 381 -14.22 -25.03 -10.14
CA LYS A 381 -13.66 -26.30 -9.69
C LYS A 381 -12.14 -26.27 -9.69
N ASP A 382 -11.56 -25.76 -10.76
CA ASP A 382 -10.12 -25.55 -10.93
C ASP A 382 -9.87 -24.25 -11.68
N LYS A 383 -9.07 -23.37 -11.06
CA LYS A 383 -8.83 -22.01 -11.58
C LYS A 383 -8.08 -22.03 -12.90
N LYS A 384 -7.07 -22.91 -13.01
CA LYS A 384 -6.21 -22.97 -14.17
C LYS A 384 -6.97 -23.53 -15.37
N THR A 385 -7.65 -24.65 -15.18
CA THR A 385 -8.46 -25.28 -16.24
C THR A 385 -9.56 -24.34 -16.74
N ALA A 386 -10.22 -23.59 -15.82
CA ALA A 386 -11.27 -22.64 -16.20
C ALA A 386 -10.72 -21.44 -16.99
N GLN A 387 -9.55 -20.94 -16.62
CA GLN A 387 -8.92 -19.81 -17.32
C GLN A 387 -8.33 -20.25 -18.66
N ASP A 388 -7.71 -21.41 -18.75
CA ASP A 388 -6.98 -21.88 -19.93
C ASP A 388 -7.89 -22.62 -20.93
N ASP A 389 -9.22 -22.78 -20.66
CA ASP A 389 -10.17 -23.42 -21.58
C ASP A 389 -10.26 -22.65 -22.89
N GLU A 390 -10.02 -23.33 -24.02
CA GLU A 390 -9.97 -22.72 -25.34
C GLU A 390 -11.27 -22.01 -25.72
N THR A 391 -12.44 -22.52 -25.30
CA THR A 391 -13.74 -21.92 -25.59
C THR A 391 -13.93 -20.63 -24.78
N VAL A 392 -13.52 -20.62 -23.52
CA VAL A 392 -13.54 -19.42 -22.66
C VAL A 392 -12.60 -18.36 -23.22
N GLN A 393 -11.39 -18.74 -23.62
CA GLN A 393 -10.41 -17.83 -24.22
C GLN A 393 -10.87 -17.29 -25.58
N ALA A 394 -11.55 -18.11 -26.38
CA ALA A 394 -12.15 -17.67 -27.67
C ALA A 394 -13.23 -16.59 -27.41
N GLU A 395 -14.05 -16.75 -26.37
CA GLU A 395 -15.05 -15.75 -26.00
C GLU A 395 -14.41 -14.47 -25.48
N VAL A 396 -13.38 -14.56 -24.62
CA VAL A 396 -12.59 -13.40 -24.19
C VAL A 396 -12.01 -12.66 -25.40
N ALA A 397 -11.45 -13.38 -26.35
CA ALA A 397 -10.91 -12.78 -27.59
C ALA A 397 -12.01 -12.13 -28.45
N ARG A 398 -13.21 -12.74 -28.51
CA ARG A 398 -14.38 -12.12 -29.16
C ARG A 398 -14.77 -10.81 -28.52
N VAL A 399 -14.92 -10.80 -27.19
CA VAL A 399 -15.26 -9.59 -26.43
C VAL A 399 -14.18 -8.52 -26.61
N THR A 400 -12.90 -8.89 -26.57
CA THR A 400 -11.79 -7.96 -26.83
C THR A 400 -11.92 -7.29 -28.19
N ARG A 401 -12.22 -8.06 -29.26
CA ARG A 401 -12.45 -7.49 -30.60
C ARG A 401 -13.66 -6.57 -30.65
N SER A 402 -14.74 -6.93 -29.93
CA SER A 402 -15.97 -6.12 -29.91
C SER A 402 -15.77 -4.80 -29.17
N LEU A 403 -14.98 -4.78 -28.11
CA LEU A 403 -14.63 -3.56 -27.37
C LEU A 403 -13.66 -2.66 -28.15
N GLY A 404 -12.78 -3.25 -28.97
CA GLY A 404 -11.82 -2.51 -29.79
C GLY A 404 -10.94 -1.57 -28.97
N SER A 405 -10.96 -0.27 -29.33
CA SER A 405 -10.23 0.79 -28.63
C SER A 405 -11.00 1.41 -27.44
N ASP A 406 -12.23 0.97 -27.19
CA ASP A 406 -13.15 1.64 -26.27
C ASP A 406 -13.44 0.81 -25.01
N GLY A 407 -12.59 -0.18 -24.74
CA GLY A 407 -12.71 -0.98 -23.53
C GLY A 407 -11.74 -2.12 -23.47
N ARG A 408 -11.83 -2.90 -22.42
CA ARG A 408 -11.04 -4.12 -22.25
C ARG A 408 -11.76 -5.16 -21.40
N ILE A 409 -11.34 -6.39 -21.56
CA ILE A 409 -11.72 -7.50 -20.69
C ILE A 409 -10.47 -8.10 -20.03
N LEU A 410 -10.60 -8.49 -18.78
CA LEU A 410 -9.56 -9.17 -18.03
C LEU A 410 -10.13 -10.41 -17.35
N LEU A 411 -9.52 -11.57 -17.63
CA LEU A 411 -9.82 -12.84 -16.97
C LEU A 411 -8.61 -13.27 -16.16
N ARG A 412 -8.75 -13.41 -14.83
CA ARG A 412 -7.63 -13.77 -13.98
C ARG A 412 -8.02 -14.66 -12.80
N GLN A 413 -7.09 -15.50 -12.36
CA GLN A 413 -7.24 -16.28 -11.13
C GLN A 413 -7.10 -15.41 -9.90
N SER A 414 -7.85 -15.73 -8.84
CA SER A 414 -7.57 -15.22 -7.50
C SER A 414 -6.35 -15.93 -6.91
N GLY A 415 -5.48 -15.19 -6.21
CA GLY A 415 -4.33 -15.77 -5.52
C GLY A 415 -4.72 -16.65 -4.35
N THR A 416 -5.78 -16.29 -3.62
CA THR A 416 -6.15 -16.87 -2.32
C THR A 416 -7.42 -17.70 -2.37
N GLU A 417 -8.38 -17.38 -3.23
CA GLU A 417 -9.70 -18.01 -3.27
C GLU A 417 -9.85 -18.93 -4.50
N PRO A 418 -10.74 -19.92 -4.46
CA PRO A 418 -11.05 -20.79 -5.61
C PRO A 418 -11.98 -20.09 -6.60
N VAL A 419 -11.60 -18.87 -7.03
CA VAL A 419 -12.37 -18.07 -7.98
C VAL A 419 -11.53 -17.59 -9.16
N VAL A 420 -12.19 -17.47 -10.30
CA VAL A 420 -11.71 -16.71 -11.45
C VAL A 420 -12.46 -15.39 -11.49
N ARG A 421 -11.75 -14.31 -11.70
CA ARG A 421 -12.29 -12.96 -11.78
C ARG A 421 -12.45 -12.55 -13.22
N VAL A 422 -13.66 -12.18 -13.58
CA VAL A 422 -14.01 -11.63 -14.91
C VAL A 422 -14.28 -10.15 -14.75
N MET A 423 -13.50 -9.30 -15.40
CA MET A 423 -13.63 -7.85 -15.34
C MET A 423 -13.74 -7.28 -16.74
N VAL A 424 -14.72 -6.40 -16.96
CA VAL A 424 -14.86 -5.61 -18.19
C VAL A 424 -14.91 -4.14 -17.84
N GLU A 425 -14.20 -3.33 -18.62
CA GLU A 425 -14.31 -1.88 -18.65
C GLU A 425 -14.77 -1.44 -20.04
N ALA A 426 -15.77 -0.57 -20.10
CA ALA A 426 -16.39 -0.09 -21.32
C ALA A 426 -16.97 1.33 -21.09
N PRO A 427 -17.39 2.06 -22.17
CA PRO A 427 -17.96 3.39 -22.02
C PRO A 427 -19.23 3.48 -21.17
N ASP A 428 -19.95 2.39 -21.02
CA ASP A 428 -21.17 2.31 -20.21
C ASP A 428 -21.27 1.00 -19.42
N ILE A 429 -21.97 1.06 -18.29
CA ILE A 429 -22.12 -0.08 -17.36
C ILE A 429 -22.89 -1.26 -17.97
N GLN A 430 -23.86 -1.00 -18.82
CA GLN A 430 -24.67 -2.04 -19.46
C GLN A 430 -23.84 -2.90 -20.41
N THR A 431 -22.92 -2.29 -21.14
CA THR A 431 -21.94 -2.99 -22.00
C THR A 431 -21.02 -3.86 -21.15
N CYS A 432 -20.54 -3.33 -20.00
CA CYS A 432 -19.71 -4.09 -19.06
C CYS A 432 -20.44 -5.33 -18.55
N GLU A 433 -21.67 -5.17 -18.05
CA GLU A 433 -22.48 -6.28 -17.54
C GLU A 433 -22.74 -7.34 -18.58
N THR A 434 -23.13 -6.91 -19.79
CA THR A 434 -23.41 -7.82 -20.91
C THR A 434 -22.22 -8.72 -21.23
N TYR A 435 -21.03 -8.14 -21.38
CA TYR A 435 -19.83 -8.92 -21.76
C TYR A 435 -19.31 -9.78 -20.60
N VAL A 436 -19.37 -9.31 -19.35
CA VAL A 436 -19.02 -10.13 -18.20
C VAL A 436 -19.92 -11.35 -18.13
N ASP A 437 -21.24 -11.18 -18.31
CA ASP A 437 -22.21 -12.28 -18.22
C ASP A 437 -22.08 -13.27 -19.38
N GLN A 438 -21.74 -12.82 -20.57
CA GLN A 438 -21.45 -13.71 -21.70
C GLN A 438 -20.26 -14.64 -21.41
N VAL A 439 -19.15 -14.12 -20.90
CA VAL A 439 -17.98 -14.94 -20.54
C VAL A 439 -18.31 -15.91 -19.41
N ILE A 440 -19.03 -15.45 -18.38
CA ILE A 440 -19.48 -16.31 -17.26
C ILE A 440 -20.41 -17.42 -17.75
N GLN A 441 -21.31 -17.12 -18.70
CA GLN A 441 -22.21 -18.12 -19.25
C GLN A 441 -21.42 -19.22 -19.98
N VAL A 442 -20.42 -18.85 -20.78
CA VAL A 442 -19.54 -19.84 -21.42
C VAL A 442 -18.81 -20.69 -20.37
N MET A 443 -18.30 -20.10 -19.28
CA MET A 443 -17.68 -20.86 -18.20
C MET A 443 -18.66 -21.86 -17.54
N LYS A 444 -19.93 -21.50 -17.39
CA LYS A 444 -20.99 -22.39 -16.88
C LYS A 444 -21.27 -23.53 -17.86
N ASP A 445 -21.46 -23.23 -19.15
CA ASP A 445 -21.77 -24.21 -20.18
C ASP A 445 -20.64 -25.22 -20.36
N ARG A 446 -19.39 -24.81 -20.10
CA ARG A 446 -18.21 -25.69 -20.05
C ARG A 446 -18.07 -26.47 -18.75
N GLY A 447 -18.97 -26.24 -17.76
CA GLY A 447 -18.99 -26.97 -16.49
C GLY A 447 -17.87 -26.59 -15.52
N HIS A 448 -17.24 -25.41 -15.67
CA HIS A 448 -16.19 -24.94 -14.79
C HIS A 448 -16.73 -24.37 -13.47
N CYS A 449 -17.93 -23.82 -13.48
CA CYS A 449 -18.54 -23.19 -12.28
C CYS A 449 -19.01 -24.22 -11.24
N ILE A 450 -19.02 -23.78 -9.95
CA ILE A 450 -19.55 -24.52 -8.79
C ILE A 450 -20.87 -23.87 -8.40
#